data_791ed743d6438858de788fa64e02a28d
#
_entry.id   791ed743d6438858de788fa64e02a28d
#
_cell.length_a   1.000
_cell.length_b   1.000
_cell.length_c   1.000
_cell.angle_alpha   90.00
_cell.angle_beta   90.00
_cell.angle_gamma   90.00
#
_symmetry.space_group_name_H-M   'P 1'
#
loop_
_entity.id
_entity.type
_entity.pdbx_description
1 polymer ?
#
loop_
_entity_poly.entity_id
_entity_poly.type
_entity_poly.pdbx_seq_one_letter_code
_entity_poly.pdbx_strand_id
1 'polypeptide(L)' 'MMTRTDDNSPGGGVYFEFTPLGGTVKVAAIDAATGTEVCVIGPVRASQADLKQLALQKLKARLRAGR' A
#
# COMPACT_ATOMS: atom_id res chain seq x y z
N MET A 1 -7.92 -10.47 13.13
CA MET A 1 -6.98 -9.57 12.45
C MET A 1 -7.71 -8.36 11.91
N MET A 2 -7.15 -7.18 12.09
CA MET A 2 -7.78 -5.96 11.61
C MET A 2 -7.11 -5.47 10.34
N THR A 3 -7.91 -5.17 9.35
CA THR A 3 -7.44 -4.60 8.09
C THR A 3 -8.20 -3.32 7.82
N ARG A 4 -7.48 -2.30 7.43
CA ARG A 4 -8.09 -1.03 7.08
C ARG A 4 -7.74 -0.70 5.64
N THR A 5 -8.75 -0.30 4.88
CA THR A 5 -8.58 0.11 3.50
C THR A 5 -8.75 1.61 3.41
N ASP A 6 -7.84 2.25 2.72
CA ASP A 6 -7.78 3.69 2.60
C ASP A 6 -7.75 4.05 1.13
N ASP A 7 -8.85 4.58 0.64
CA ASP A 7 -8.94 5.02 -0.75
C ASP A 7 -8.71 6.52 -0.78
N ASN A 8 -7.59 6.94 -1.33
CA ASN A 8 -7.14 8.29 -1.29
C ASN A 8 -7.23 9.00 -2.60
N SER A 9 -7.83 8.44 -3.62
CA SER A 9 -7.87 9.05 -4.93
C SER A 9 -9.21 8.88 -5.57
N PRO A 10 -9.75 9.92 -6.19
CA PRO A 10 -10.98 9.78 -6.96
C PRO A 10 -10.69 9.05 -8.26
N GLY A 11 -11.71 8.50 -8.85
CA GLY A 11 -11.61 7.94 -10.20
C GLY A 11 -10.75 6.71 -10.32
N GLY A 12 -10.86 5.82 -9.40
CA GLY A 12 -10.13 4.59 -9.47
C GLY A 12 -8.84 4.58 -8.67
N GLY A 13 -8.02 5.52 -8.73
CA GLY A 13 -6.88 5.74 -7.89
C GLY A 13 -6.18 4.52 -7.27
N VAL A 14 -5.67 4.68 -6.07
CA VAL A 14 -4.91 3.66 -5.36
C VAL A 14 -5.56 3.38 -4.01
N TYR A 15 -5.71 2.10 -3.70
CA TYR A 15 -6.20 1.66 -2.40
C TYR A 15 -5.04 1.19 -1.55
N PHE A 16 -5.14 1.44 -0.24
CA PHE A 16 -4.13 1.00 0.71
C PHE A 16 -4.78 0.12 1.76
N GLU A 17 -4.15 -1.02 2.05
CA GLU A 17 -4.62 -1.93 3.09
C GLU A 17 -3.54 -2.10 4.12
N PHE A 18 -3.89 -1.92 5.39
CA PHE A 18 -2.96 -2.02 6.51
C PHE A 18 -3.32 -3.26 7.31
N THR A 19 -2.40 -4.19 7.40
CA THR A 19 -2.63 -5.45 8.10
C THR A 19 -1.59 -5.63 9.19
N PRO A 20 -1.96 -5.51 10.46
CA PRO A 20 -1.01 -5.76 11.54
C PRO A 20 -0.65 -7.24 11.60
N LEU A 21 0.63 -7.52 11.79
CA LEU A 21 1.17 -8.87 11.87
C LEU A 21 2.18 -8.91 13.01
N GLY A 22 1.71 -9.12 14.23
CA GLY A 22 2.59 -9.12 15.39
C GLY A 22 3.23 -7.75 15.58
N GLY A 23 4.55 -7.68 15.63
CA GLY A 23 5.27 -6.41 15.78
C GLY A 23 5.48 -5.64 14.50
N THR A 24 4.89 -6.09 13.40
CA THR A 24 5.02 -5.44 12.11
C THR A 24 3.66 -5.07 11.55
N VAL A 25 3.67 -4.28 10.49
CA VAL A 25 2.47 -3.99 9.73
C VAL A 25 2.78 -4.13 8.26
N LYS A 26 1.90 -4.80 7.54
CA LYS A 26 1.98 -4.92 6.09
C LYS A 26 1.11 -3.84 5.48
N VAL A 27 1.66 -3.09 4.54
CA VAL A 27 0.91 -2.07 3.81
C VAL A 27 0.89 -2.48 2.34
N ALA A 28 -0.29 -2.73 1.83
CA ALA A 28 -0.47 -3.05 0.41
C ALA A 28 -0.99 -1.82 -0.31
N ALA A 29 -0.47 -1.57 -1.49
CA ALA A 29 -0.97 -0.52 -2.38
C ALA A 29 -1.49 -1.21 -3.64
N ILE A 30 -2.74 -0.94 -4.00
CA ILE A 30 -3.40 -1.59 -5.11
C ILE A 30 -3.86 -0.54 -6.09
N ASP A 31 -3.41 -0.66 -7.34
CA ASP A 31 -3.85 0.23 -8.39
C ASP A 31 -5.21 -0.23 -8.91
N ALA A 32 -6.23 0.60 -8.73
CA ALA A 32 -7.60 0.22 -9.07
C ALA A 32 -7.79 -0.01 -10.57
N ALA A 33 -7.04 0.71 -11.39
CA ALA A 33 -7.22 0.60 -12.85
C ALA A 33 -6.67 -0.70 -13.41
N THR A 34 -5.57 -1.21 -12.86
CA THR A 34 -4.91 -2.41 -13.39
C THR A 34 -4.99 -3.61 -12.48
N GLY A 35 -5.35 -3.41 -11.21
CA GLY A 35 -5.31 -4.47 -10.23
C GLY A 35 -3.91 -4.81 -9.73
N THR A 36 -2.91 -4.07 -10.17
CA THR A 36 -1.54 -4.31 -9.72
C THR A 36 -1.42 -4.01 -8.23
N GLU A 37 -0.79 -4.91 -7.50
CA GLU A 37 -0.65 -4.78 -6.06
C GLU A 37 0.79 -4.98 -5.65
N VAL A 38 1.26 -4.14 -4.73
CA VAL A 38 2.57 -4.28 -4.10
C VAL A 38 2.40 -4.17 -2.59
N CYS A 39 3.38 -4.68 -1.85
CA CYS A 39 3.36 -4.60 -0.40
C CYS A 39 4.69 -4.12 0.13
N VAL A 40 4.64 -3.43 1.27
CA VAL A 40 5.82 -3.17 2.09
C VAL A 40 5.50 -3.63 3.51
N ILE A 41 6.54 -3.98 4.26
CA ILE A 41 6.39 -4.39 5.65
C ILE A 41 7.31 -3.51 6.48
N GLY A 42 6.80 -3.00 7.56
CA GLY A 42 7.59 -2.18 8.47
C GLY A 42 7.23 -2.48 9.92
N PRO A 43 7.99 -1.92 10.87
CA PRO A 43 7.66 -2.08 12.27
C PRO A 43 6.36 -1.36 12.60
N VAL A 44 5.61 -1.90 13.54
CA VAL A 44 4.29 -1.37 13.87
C VAL A 44 4.39 0.06 14.39
N ARG A 45 5.54 0.46 14.92
CA ARG A 45 5.72 1.82 15.42
C ARG A 45 6.18 2.81 14.36
N ALA A 46 6.43 2.36 13.14
CA ALA A 46 6.76 3.27 12.06
C ALA A 46 5.53 4.10 11.69
N SER A 47 5.75 5.27 11.15
CA SER A 47 4.66 6.12 10.70
C SER A 47 3.89 5.43 9.58
N GLN A 48 2.57 5.35 9.74
CA GLN A 48 1.73 4.80 8.68
C GLN A 48 1.84 5.63 7.42
N ALA A 49 1.98 6.95 7.55
CA ALA A 49 2.13 7.82 6.40
C ALA A 49 3.41 7.50 5.63
N ASP A 50 4.50 7.21 6.35
CA ASP A 50 5.76 6.84 5.71
C ASP A 50 5.65 5.51 5.00
N LEU A 51 5.04 4.52 5.62
CA LEU A 51 4.86 3.21 5.00
C LEU A 51 3.96 3.29 3.77
N LYS A 52 2.92 4.09 3.86
CA LYS A 52 2.01 4.33 2.75
C LYS A 52 2.75 4.96 1.58
N GLN A 53 3.62 5.93 1.86
CA GLN A 53 4.41 6.59 0.83
C GLN A 53 5.37 5.61 0.16
N LEU A 54 6.01 4.75 0.95
CA LEU A 54 6.90 3.74 0.39
C LEU A 54 6.15 2.76 -0.50
N ALA A 55 4.98 2.33 -0.05
CA ALA A 55 4.15 1.42 -0.83
C ALA A 55 3.72 2.08 -2.15
N LEU A 56 3.36 3.35 -2.09
CA LEU A 56 2.97 4.08 -3.29
C LEU A 56 4.12 4.20 -4.27
N GLN A 57 5.32 4.51 -3.80
CA GLN A 57 6.49 4.60 -4.66
C GLN A 57 6.80 3.26 -5.32
N LYS A 58 6.67 2.19 -4.54
CA LYS A 58 6.91 0.84 -5.06
C LYS A 58 5.89 0.49 -6.14
N LEU A 59 4.63 0.86 -5.91
CA LEU A 59 3.57 0.63 -6.88
C LEU A 59 3.84 1.40 -8.17
N LYS A 60 4.21 2.67 -8.07
CA LYS A 60 4.51 3.48 -9.24
C LYS A 60 5.65 2.89 -10.05
N ALA A 61 6.68 2.42 -9.36
CA ALA A 61 7.82 1.79 -10.05
C ALA A 61 7.37 0.52 -10.77
N ARG A 62 6.51 -0.27 -10.12
CA ARG A 62 5.99 -1.49 -10.72
C ARG A 62 5.16 -1.20 -11.96
N LEU A 63 4.33 -0.17 -11.91
CA LEU A 63 3.50 0.20 -13.05
C LEU A 63 4.33 0.67 -14.22
N ARG A 64 5.42 1.40 -13.97
CA ARG A 64 6.33 1.81 -15.04
C ARG A 64 7.07 0.63 -15.64
N ALA A 65 7.50 -0.29 -14.80
CA ALA A 65 8.27 -1.44 -15.26
C ALA A 65 7.42 -2.49 -15.93
N GLY A 66 6.16 -2.53 -15.62
CA GLY A 66 5.25 -3.56 -16.11
C GLY A 66 4.73 -3.37 -17.51
N ARG A 67 5.30 -2.47 -18.29
CA ARG A 67 4.79 -2.15 -19.62
C ARG A 67 5.47 -2.87 -20.75
#